data_7d4f8ef8762a5cdfc2df357337a268de
#
_entry.id   7d4f8ef8762a5cdfc2df357337a268de
#
_cell.length_a   1.000
_cell.length_b   1.000
_cell.length_c   1.000
_cell.angle_alpha   90.00
_cell.angle_beta   90.00
_cell.angle_gamma   90.00
#
_symmetry.space_group_name_H-M   'P 1'
#
loop_
_entity.id
_entity.type
_entity.pdbx_description
1 polymer ?
#
loop_
_entity_poly.entity_id
_entity_poly.type
_entity_poly.pdbx_seq_one_letter_code
_entity_poly.pdbx_strand_id
1 'polypeptide(L)'
;MNSASLRIFSYQPNPRVWKSTIAARLNGVVLELRGDAPEALADWLWDFDARPLTHDDRANRATAQIGRTGFGGVTLHKTAAFIDAHPFGTVPAAFSPDGLIGIFESNSMARAVARLGESRLALYGSTVYEASRIDSFLDASLVFGRDTQAYLLSLRAKDVSATAHAAACAAVAVYLTGIERALAPSRAVLVGDALSIADICFACELTMLWLERARGEHLVARALEPALPRDFRERYPRAATHFERLRAHSAFAADLEPYLTHLETMSA
;
A
#
# COMPACT_ATOMS: atom_id res chain seq x y z
N MET A 1 -0.55 -11.21 27.46
CA MET A 1 -0.68 -11.02 25.99
C MET A 1 -0.42 -9.56 25.72
N ASN A 2 0.58 -9.22 24.88
CA ASN A 2 0.80 -7.82 24.52
C ASN A 2 -0.42 -7.35 23.73
N SER A 3 -1.07 -6.29 24.19
CA SER A 3 -2.15 -5.64 23.43
C SER A 3 -1.59 -5.09 22.12
N ALA A 4 -2.39 -5.09 21.04
CA ALA A 4 -1.98 -4.50 19.77
C ALA A 4 -1.68 -3.01 19.95
N SER A 5 -0.55 -2.56 19.38
CA SER A 5 -0.14 -1.16 19.43
C SER A 5 -0.87 -0.30 18.40
N LEU A 6 -1.42 -0.94 17.36
CA LEU A 6 -2.21 -0.31 16.30
C LEU A 6 -3.17 -1.34 15.70
N ARG A 7 -4.41 -0.93 15.43
CA ARG A 7 -5.38 -1.74 14.70
C ARG A 7 -5.57 -1.17 13.31
N ILE A 8 -5.53 -2.04 12.28
CA ILE A 8 -5.72 -1.65 10.88
C ILE A 8 -6.92 -2.40 10.30
N PHE A 9 -7.86 -1.66 9.74
CA PHE A 9 -8.97 -2.18 8.95
C PHE A 9 -8.74 -1.94 7.46
N SER A 10 -8.80 -2.99 6.65
CA SER A 10 -8.62 -2.92 5.20
C SER A 10 -9.02 -4.23 4.53
N TYR A 11 -9.11 -4.20 3.19
CA TYR A 11 -9.09 -5.44 2.42
C TYR A 11 -7.70 -6.08 2.41
N GLN A 12 -7.67 -7.42 2.19
CA GLN A 12 -6.47 -8.23 2.08
C GLN A 12 -6.54 -9.12 0.82
N PRO A 13 -5.45 -9.33 0.08
CA PRO A 13 -4.13 -8.70 0.25
C PRO A 13 -4.12 -7.22 -0.18
N ASN A 14 -3.35 -6.40 0.51
CA ASN A 14 -3.21 -4.98 0.17
C ASN A 14 -1.76 -4.50 0.37
N PRO A 15 -1.00 -4.25 -0.72
CA PRO A 15 0.37 -3.74 -0.63
C PRO A 15 0.51 -2.45 0.19
N ARG A 16 -0.53 -1.62 0.26
CA ARG A 16 -0.51 -0.42 1.11
C ARG A 16 -0.55 -0.74 2.60
N VAL A 17 -1.20 -1.83 3.01
CA VAL A 17 -1.17 -2.32 4.41
C VAL A 17 0.19 -2.93 4.73
N TRP A 18 0.83 -3.58 3.75
CA TRP A 18 2.13 -4.21 3.96
C TRP A 18 3.24 -3.23 4.34
N LYS A 19 3.12 -1.96 4.01
CA LYS A 19 4.03 -0.92 4.54
C LYS A 19 4.07 -0.96 6.07
N SER A 20 2.92 -1.14 6.70
CA SER A 20 2.81 -1.24 8.16
C SER A 20 3.21 -2.62 8.68
N THR A 21 2.82 -3.72 8.02
CA THR A 21 3.15 -5.09 8.49
C THR A 21 4.64 -5.39 8.38
N ILE A 22 5.29 -4.94 7.30
CA ILE A 22 6.75 -5.07 7.13
C ILE A 22 7.48 -4.22 8.19
N ALA A 23 7.08 -2.96 8.36
CA ALA A 23 7.66 -2.08 9.39
C ALA A 23 7.48 -2.68 10.79
N ALA A 24 6.32 -3.28 11.08
CA ALA A 24 6.04 -3.90 12.36
C ALA A 24 6.93 -5.12 12.63
N ARG A 25 7.14 -6.00 11.64
CA ARG A 25 8.06 -7.14 11.77
C ARG A 25 9.50 -6.69 12.00
N LEU A 26 9.94 -5.65 11.32
CA LEU A 26 11.28 -5.09 11.48
C LEU A 26 11.48 -4.42 12.84
N ASN A 27 10.43 -3.88 13.44
CA ASN A 27 10.48 -3.02 14.62
C ASN A 27 9.85 -3.62 15.87
N GLY A 28 9.37 -4.88 15.80
CA GLY A 28 8.78 -5.60 16.94
C GLY A 28 7.42 -5.05 17.39
N VAL A 29 6.69 -4.35 16.53
CA VAL A 29 5.36 -3.79 16.84
C VAL A 29 4.27 -4.84 16.61
N VAL A 30 3.34 -4.95 17.53
CA VAL A 30 2.17 -5.82 17.40
C VAL A 30 1.04 -5.07 16.73
N LEU A 31 0.59 -5.58 15.56
CA LEU A 31 -0.56 -5.05 14.82
C LEU A 31 -1.74 -6.00 14.91
N GLU A 32 -2.94 -5.44 14.99
CA GLU A 32 -4.18 -6.18 14.75
C GLU A 32 -4.72 -5.81 13.38
N LEU A 33 -4.82 -6.79 12.48
CA LEU A 33 -5.40 -6.60 11.15
C LEU A 33 -6.83 -7.12 11.14
N ARG A 34 -7.77 -6.30 10.63
CA ARG A 34 -9.16 -6.66 10.42
C ARG A 34 -9.57 -6.40 8.98
N GLY A 35 -10.45 -7.21 8.47
CA GLY A 35 -10.98 -7.11 7.11
C GLY A 35 -10.97 -8.43 6.40
N ASP A 36 -11.25 -8.38 5.10
CA ASP A 36 -11.46 -9.54 4.25
C ASP A 36 -11.02 -9.22 2.81
N ALA A 37 -11.33 -10.07 1.84
CA ALA A 37 -11.16 -9.80 0.42
C ALA A 37 -11.84 -8.48 0.01
N PRO A 38 -11.36 -7.80 -1.05
CA PRO A 38 -11.91 -6.49 -1.45
C PRO A 38 -13.43 -6.49 -1.65
N GLU A 39 -13.95 -7.56 -2.24
CA GLU A 39 -15.38 -7.71 -2.56
C GLU A 39 -16.23 -7.91 -1.29
N ALA A 40 -15.66 -8.52 -0.27
CA ALA A 40 -16.35 -8.81 0.98
C ALA A 40 -16.47 -7.59 1.90
N LEU A 41 -15.69 -6.52 1.70
CA LEU A 41 -15.73 -5.34 2.60
C LEU A 41 -17.07 -4.58 2.55
N ALA A 42 -17.87 -4.78 1.53
CA ALA A 42 -19.24 -4.26 1.50
C ALA A 42 -20.16 -4.92 2.54
N ASP A 43 -19.79 -6.12 2.98
CA ASP A 43 -20.50 -6.90 4.00
C ASP A 43 -19.91 -6.70 5.40
N TRP A 44 -19.08 -5.67 5.60
CA TRP A 44 -18.48 -5.31 6.87
C TRP A 44 -19.02 -3.99 7.41
N LEU A 45 -19.20 -3.92 8.74
CA LEU A 45 -19.35 -2.63 9.44
C LEU A 45 -17.98 -1.98 9.55
N TRP A 46 -17.84 -0.80 8.96
CA TRP A 46 -16.62 0.00 9.02
C TRP A 46 -16.60 0.78 10.33
N ASP A 47 -15.79 0.31 11.24
CA ASP A 47 -15.66 0.83 12.59
C ASP A 47 -14.25 0.55 13.13
N PHE A 48 -13.94 1.07 14.31
CA PHE A 48 -12.75 0.65 15.07
C PHE A 48 -12.77 -0.86 15.32
N ASP A 49 -13.91 -1.40 15.74
CA ASP A 49 -14.16 -2.83 15.91
C ASP A 49 -14.76 -3.49 14.66
N ALA A 50 -14.23 -3.11 13.48
CA ALA A 50 -14.71 -3.62 12.21
C ALA A 50 -14.98 -5.12 12.24
N ARG A 51 -16.15 -5.53 11.74
CA ARG A 51 -16.67 -6.90 11.76
C ARG A 51 -17.65 -7.12 10.61
N PRO A 52 -17.98 -8.37 10.27
CA PRO A 52 -19.08 -8.65 9.35
C PRO A 52 -20.41 -8.04 9.85
N LEU A 53 -21.23 -7.56 8.89
CA LEU A 53 -22.53 -6.97 9.17
C LEU A 53 -23.50 -7.99 9.73
N THR A 54 -24.20 -7.61 10.78
CA THR A 54 -25.40 -8.32 11.27
C THR A 54 -26.63 -7.93 10.43
N HIS A 55 -27.77 -8.58 10.67
CA HIS A 55 -29.05 -8.20 10.06
C HIS A 55 -29.44 -6.77 10.44
N ASP A 56 -29.28 -6.40 11.70
CA ASP A 56 -29.65 -5.07 12.22
C ASP A 56 -28.73 -3.96 11.66
N ASP A 57 -27.42 -4.26 11.48
CA ASP A 57 -26.52 -3.31 10.82
C ASP A 57 -26.98 -2.98 9.39
N ARG A 58 -27.44 -4.00 8.63
CA ARG A 58 -27.92 -3.81 7.25
C ARG A 58 -29.21 -3.00 7.20
N ALA A 59 -30.06 -3.09 8.22
CA ALA A 59 -31.28 -2.31 8.35
C ALA A 59 -31.02 -0.84 8.78
N ASN A 60 -29.84 -0.58 9.37
CA ASN A 60 -29.49 0.76 9.87
C ASN A 60 -29.07 1.71 8.74
N ARG A 61 -30.04 2.52 8.30
CA ARG A 61 -29.80 3.53 7.23
C ARG A 61 -28.85 4.66 7.67
N ALA A 62 -28.67 4.90 8.96
CA ALA A 62 -27.79 5.98 9.45
C ALA A 62 -26.31 5.70 9.17
N THR A 63 -25.93 4.44 9.05
CA THR A 63 -24.56 4.04 8.70
C THR A 63 -24.33 3.87 7.20
N ALA A 64 -25.41 3.77 6.39
CA ALA A 64 -25.34 3.47 4.96
C ALA A 64 -24.80 4.67 4.17
N GLN A 65 -23.74 4.47 3.41
CA GLN A 65 -23.09 5.47 2.54
C GLN A 65 -22.74 4.84 1.19
N ILE A 66 -22.85 5.60 0.12
CA ILE A 66 -22.38 5.14 -1.19
C ILE A 66 -20.86 5.20 -1.24
N GLY A 67 -20.25 4.06 -1.55
CA GLY A 67 -18.82 3.92 -1.70
C GLY A 67 -18.25 4.79 -2.82
N ARG A 68 -16.97 5.16 -2.66
CA ARG A 68 -16.21 5.93 -3.65
C ARG A 68 -15.10 5.04 -4.22
N THR A 69 -14.02 5.61 -4.61
CA THR A 69 -12.84 4.97 -5.22
C THR A 69 -12.64 3.49 -4.84
N GLY A 70 -12.75 2.60 -5.81
CA GLY A 70 -12.67 1.14 -5.61
C GLY A 70 -13.96 0.48 -5.10
N PHE A 71 -14.93 1.25 -4.58
CA PHE A 71 -16.24 0.79 -4.08
C PHE A 71 -17.38 1.58 -4.71
N GLY A 72 -17.15 2.14 -5.90
CA GLY A 72 -18.17 2.99 -6.58
C GLY A 72 -19.48 2.26 -6.78
N GLY A 73 -20.59 2.89 -6.38
CA GLY A 73 -21.94 2.33 -6.50
C GLY A 73 -22.33 1.30 -5.44
N VAL A 74 -21.41 0.91 -4.56
CA VAL A 74 -21.67 -0.06 -3.48
C VAL A 74 -22.12 0.67 -2.22
N THR A 75 -23.14 0.15 -1.53
CA THR A 75 -23.50 0.64 -0.20
C THR A 75 -22.54 0.09 0.83
N LEU A 76 -21.91 0.98 1.59
CA LEU A 76 -21.00 0.67 2.70
C LEU A 76 -21.66 1.13 4.00
N HIS A 77 -21.45 0.38 5.07
CA HIS A 77 -21.95 0.72 6.40
C HIS A 77 -20.80 1.23 7.28
N LYS A 78 -20.82 2.54 7.59
CA LYS A 78 -19.78 3.23 8.37
C LYS A 78 -20.40 3.89 9.60
N THR A 79 -19.84 3.62 10.77
CA THR A 79 -20.31 4.28 12.01
C THR A 79 -19.92 5.76 12.02
N ALA A 80 -20.63 6.57 12.81
CA ALA A 80 -20.25 7.95 13.04
C ALA A 80 -18.86 8.04 13.67
N ALA A 81 -18.56 7.19 14.67
CA ALA A 81 -17.25 7.11 15.31
C ALA A 81 -16.11 6.82 14.32
N PHE A 82 -16.34 5.95 13.33
CA PHE A 82 -15.37 5.71 12.26
C PHE A 82 -15.10 6.98 11.45
N ILE A 83 -16.16 7.70 11.07
CA ILE A 83 -16.01 8.93 10.26
C ILE A 83 -15.38 10.06 11.09
N ASP A 84 -15.69 10.17 12.37
CA ASP A 84 -15.09 11.16 13.26
C ASP A 84 -13.59 10.91 13.42
N ALA A 85 -13.17 9.67 13.61
CA ALA A 85 -11.77 9.30 13.72
C ALA A 85 -11.04 9.32 12.33
N HIS A 86 -11.74 9.03 11.25
CA HIS A 86 -11.21 8.99 9.89
C HIS A 86 -12.10 9.80 8.91
N PRO A 87 -11.93 11.13 8.83
CA PRO A 87 -12.85 12.03 8.09
C PRO A 87 -13.00 11.73 6.60
N PHE A 88 -12.00 11.09 5.98
CA PHE A 88 -12.09 10.70 4.55
C PHE A 88 -12.84 9.40 4.33
N GLY A 89 -13.03 8.59 5.38
CA GLY A 89 -13.84 7.37 5.35
C GLY A 89 -13.36 6.33 4.33
N THR A 90 -12.05 6.18 4.16
CA THR A 90 -11.42 5.26 3.20
C THR A 90 -10.71 4.09 3.92
N VAL A 91 -10.25 3.11 3.16
CA VAL A 91 -9.37 2.04 3.64
C VAL A 91 -8.08 2.03 2.82
N PRO A 92 -6.93 1.68 3.45
CA PRO A 92 -6.77 1.23 4.82
C PRO A 92 -7.01 2.35 5.84
N ALA A 93 -7.60 2.01 6.99
CA ALA A 93 -7.81 2.86 8.15
C ALA A 93 -7.12 2.24 9.35
N ALA A 94 -6.33 3.03 10.09
CA ALA A 94 -5.70 2.55 11.32
C ALA A 94 -6.19 3.36 12.53
N PHE A 95 -6.13 2.74 13.70
CA PHE A 95 -6.64 3.34 14.94
C PHE A 95 -5.67 3.08 16.10
N SER A 96 -5.57 4.06 16.99
CA SER A 96 -4.96 3.89 18.30
C SER A 96 -5.65 2.74 19.09
N PRO A 97 -5.00 2.15 20.11
CA PRO A 97 -5.57 1.00 20.84
C PRO A 97 -6.93 1.27 21.47
N ASP A 98 -7.24 2.54 21.80
CA ASP A 98 -8.53 2.99 22.34
C ASP A 98 -9.57 3.36 21.27
N GLY A 99 -9.17 3.37 19.99
CA GLY A 99 -10.03 3.73 18.86
C GLY A 99 -10.28 5.23 18.68
N LEU A 100 -9.72 6.07 19.53
CA LEU A 100 -10.02 7.52 19.53
C LEU A 100 -9.28 8.29 18.42
N ILE A 101 -8.10 7.82 18.02
CA ILE A 101 -7.28 8.47 17.00
C ILE A 101 -7.24 7.60 15.75
N GLY A 102 -7.86 8.07 14.69
CA GLY A 102 -7.74 7.48 13.37
C GLY A 102 -6.49 7.98 12.64
N ILE A 103 -5.80 7.06 11.98
CA ILE A 103 -4.65 7.33 11.12
C ILE A 103 -5.02 6.87 9.72
N PHE A 104 -4.97 7.79 8.78
CA PHE A 104 -5.23 7.53 7.37
C PHE A 104 -3.99 7.82 6.52
N GLU A 105 -4.01 7.39 5.26
CA GLU A 105 -2.86 7.28 4.36
C GLU A 105 -1.84 6.23 4.82
N SER A 106 -1.58 5.26 3.96
CA SER A 106 -0.70 4.12 4.26
C SER A 106 0.72 4.53 4.69
N ASN A 107 1.21 5.66 4.15
CA ASN A 107 2.51 6.21 4.54
C ASN A 107 2.51 6.76 5.97
N SER A 108 1.39 7.36 6.41
CA SER A 108 1.22 7.82 7.80
C SER A 108 1.12 6.65 8.77
N MET A 109 0.46 5.56 8.37
CA MET A 109 0.41 4.33 9.17
C MET A 109 1.82 3.72 9.32
N ALA A 110 2.62 3.67 8.25
CA ALA A 110 4.01 3.22 8.30
C ALA A 110 4.87 4.11 9.24
N ARG A 111 4.67 5.44 9.19
CA ARG A 111 5.33 6.37 10.14
C ARG A 111 4.93 6.09 11.59
N ALA A 112 3.64 5.83 11.85
CA ALA A 112 3.18 5.49 13.20
C ALA A 112 3.85 4.21 13.70
N VAL A 113 3.88 3.15 12.89
CA VAL A 113 4.53 1.89 13.24
C VAL A 113 6.05 2.08 13.47
N ALA A 114 6.72 2.87 12.62
CA ALA A 114 8.13 3.16 12.78
C ALA A 114 8.46 3.89 14.10
N ARG A 115 7.52 4.69 14.61
CA ARG A 115 7.66 5.44 15.88
C ARG A 115 7.23 4.65 17.11
N LEU A 116 6.37 3.63 16.94
CA LEU A 116 5.86 2.81 18.05
C LEU A 116 6.85 1.73 18.51
N GLY A 117 7.78 1.33 17.66
CA GLY A 117 8.69 0.24 17.96
C GLY A 117 9.83 0.64 18.86
N GLU A 118 10.34 -0.33 19.63
CA GLU A 118 11.60 -0.21 20.37
C GLU A 118 12.74 -0.30 19.34
N SER A 119 13.16 0.81 18.81
CA SER A 119 13.95 0.93 17.61
C SER A 119 15.37 0.34 17.73
N ARG A 120 15.53 -0.92 17.42
CA ARG A 120 16.83 -1.47 17.00
C ARG A 120 17.22 -0.98 15.61
N LEU A 121 16.23 -0.66 14.78
CA LEU A 121 16.38 -0.09 13.45
C LEU A 121 15.71 1.28 13.45
N ALA A 122 16.46 2.33 13.13
CA ALA A 122 15.91 3.68 12.97
C ALA A 122 15.07 3.75 11.67
N LEU A 123 13.95 2.99 11.60
CA LEU A 123 13.11 2.91 10.40
C LEU A 123 12.60 4.28 9.91
N TYR A 124 12.61 5.29 10.78
CA TYR A 124 12.24 6.66 10.44
C TYR A 124 13.43 7.63 10.55
N GLY A 125 14.67 7.09 10.43
CA GLY A 125 15.90 7.87 10.50
C GLY A 125 16.37 8.16 11.92
N SER A 126 17.67 8.46 12.06
CA SER A 126 18.35 8.75 13.32
C SER A 126 18.48 10.25 13.57
N THR A 127 18.28 11.07 12.55
CA THR A 127 18.38 12.53 12.59
C THR A 127 17.13 13.18 11.96
N VAL A 128 16.89 14.46 12.27
CA VAL A 128 15.81 15.22 11.65
C VAL A 128 15.95 15.29 10.13
N TYR A 129 17.18 15.31 9.60
CA TYR A 129 17.43 15.37 8.17
C TYR A 129 17.15 14.03 7.49
N GLU A 130 17.51 12.91 8.11
CA GLU A 130 17.13 11.58 7.62
C GLU A 130 15.62 11.38 7.63
N ALA A 131 14.94 11.75 8.73
CA ALA A 131 13.49 11.70 8.82
C ALA A 131 12.82 12.52 7.70
N SER A 132 13.28 13.77 7.49
CA SER A 132 12.78 14.62 6.41
C SER A 132 13.08 14.06 5.01
N ARG A 133 14.23 13.39 4.84
CA ARG A 133 14.58 12.72 3.58
C ARG A 133 13.70 11.51 3.34
N ILE A 134 13.39 10.73 4.38
CA ILE A 134 12.43 9.63 4.32
C ILE A 134 11.04 10.18 3.93
N ASP A 135 10.58 11.25 4.56
CA ASP A 135 9.31 11.90 4.21
C ASP A 135 9.26 12.31 2.74
N SER A 136 10.36 12.83 2.19
CA SER A 136 10.43 13.19 0.76
C SER A 136 10.15 11.98 -0.16
N PHE A 137 10.66 10.78 0.18
CA PHE A 137 10.35 9.56 -0.57
C PHE A 137 8.91 9.10 -0.37
N LEU A 138 8.38 9.21 0.84
CA LEU A 138 7.01 8.85 1.15
C LEU A 138 6.01 9.77 0.41
N ASP A 139 6.28 11.06 0.34
CA ASP A 139 5.45 12.03 -0.36
C ASP A 139 5.54 11.84 -1.89
N ALA A 140 6.75 11.58 -2.42
CA ALA A 140 6.91 11.20 -3.83
C ALA A 140 6.15 9.92 -4.18
N SER A 141 6.14 8.93 -3.28
CA SER A 141 5.37 7.70 -3.49
C SER A 141 3.86 7.91 -3.38
N LEU A 142 3.40 8.89 -2.60
CA LEU A 142 1.98 9.26 -2.53
C LEU A 142 1.51 9.85 -3.87
N VAL A 143 2.31 10.74 -4.47
CA VAL A 143 2.05 11.29 -5.81
C VAL A 143 2.06 10.16 -6.85
N PHE A 144 3.06 9.30 -6.84
CA PHE A 144 3.15 8.13 -7.70
C PHE A 144 1.92 7.23 -7.57
N GLY A 145 1.53 6.89 -6.33
CA GLY A 145 0.36 6.05 -6.05
C GLY A 145 -0.95 6.69 -6.53
N ARG A 146 -1.11 8.01 -6.42
CA ARG A 146 -2.25 8.76 -6.96
C ARG A 146 -2.31 8.66 -8.48
N ASP A 147 -1.17 8.90 -9.15
CA ASP A 147 -1.11 8.99 -10.61
C ASP A 147 -1.22 7.61 -11.29
N THR A 148 -0.86 6.53 -10.58
CA THR A 148 -1.03 5.14 -11.06
C THR A 148 -2.38 4.52 -10.69
N GLN A 149 -3.10 5.05 -9.69
CA GLN A 149 -4.30 4.40 -9.16
C GLN A 149 -5.42 4.22 -10.19
N ALA A 150 -5.70 5.23 -11.00
CA ALA A 150 -6.75 5.15 -12.02
C ALA A 150 -6.44 4.03 -13.02
N TYR A 151 -5.19 3.87 -13.41
CA TYR A 151 -4.74 2.79 -14.27
C TYR A 151 -4.89 1.41 -13.61
N LEU A 152 -4.44 1.23 -12.38
CA LEU A 152 -4.56 -0.04 -11.65
C LEU A 152 -6.04 -0.44 -11.44
N LEU A 153 -6.93 0.52 -11.20
CA LEU A 153 -8.36 0.26 -11.12
C LEU A 153 -8.95 -0.13 -12.48
N SER A 154 -8.51 0.49 -13.57
CA SER A 154 -8.95 0.15 -14.94
C SER A 154 -8.51 -1.26 -15.35
N LEU A 155 -7.31 -1.70 -14.93
CA LEU A 155 -6.86 -3.07 -15.10
C LEU A 155 -7.74 -4.08 -14.36
N ARG A 156 -8.14 -3.77 -13.12
CA ARG A 156 -9.07 -4.61 -12.34
C ARG A 156 -10.45 -4.68 -12.98
N ALA A 157 -10.94 -3.55 -13.48
CA ALA A 157 -12.22 -3.46 -14.19
C ALA A 157 -12.20 -4.07 -15.59
N LYS A 158 -11.02 -4.53 -16.07
CA LYS A 158 -10.80 -5.07 -17.43
C LYS A 158 -11.12 -4.07 -18.55
N ASP A 159 -11.16 -2.79 -18.22
CA ASP A 159 -11.45 -1.67 -19.13
C ASP A 159 -10.35 -0.61 -19.01
N VAL A 160 -9.21 -0.87 -19.67
CA VAL A 160 -8.01 -0.05 -19.54
C VAL A 160 -8.20 1.29 -20.26
N SER A 161 -8.19 2.36 -19.49
CA SER A 161 -8.20 3.75 -19.99
C SER A 161 -6.84 4.12 -20.58
N ALA A 162 -6.80 4.52 -21.85
CA ALA A 162 -5.57 4.98 -22.51
C ALA A 162 -4.98 6.22 -21.81
N THR A 163 -5.81 7.14 -21.34
CA THR A 163 -5.36 8.34 -20.60
C THR A 163 -4.75 7.95 -19.25
N ALA A 164 -5.41 7.07 -18.49
CA ALA A 164 -4.89 6.60 -17.22
C ALA A 164 -3.59 5.79 -17.41
N HIS A 165 -3.50 4.99 -18.47
CA HIS A 165 -2.28 4.27 -18.82
C HIS A 165 -1.12 5.22 -19.14
N ALA A 166 -1.33 6.23 -19.99
CA ALA A 166 -0.29 7.21 -20.32
C ALA A 166 0.20 7.97 -19.07
N ALA A 167 -0.71 8.37 -18.17
CA ALA A 167 -0.35 9.00 -16.90
C ALA A 167 0.48 8.05 -16.02
N ALA A 168 0.11 6.78 -15.94
CA ALA A 168 0.86 5.78 -15.18
C ALA A 168 2.26 5.55 -15.76
N CYS A 169 2.42 5.45 -17.09
CA CYS A 169 3.73 5.34 -17.73
C CYS A 169 4.64 6.51 -17.36
N ALA A 170 4.12 7.74 -17.43
CA ALA A 170 4.87 8.94 -17.05
C ALA A 170 5.26 8.92 -15.56
N ALA A 171 4.33 8.56 -14.68
CA ALA A 171 4.57 8.46 -13.25
C ALA A 171 5.63 7.39 -12.91
N VAL A 172 5.55 6.22 -13.54
CA VAL A 172 6.54 5.14 -13.39
C VAL A 172 7.93 5.60 -13.81
N ALA A 173 8.05 6.26 -14.97
CA ALA A 173 9.33 6.75 -15.46
C ALA A 173 9.95 7.78 -14.51
N VAL A 174 9.17 8.72 -13.99
CA VAL A 174 9.64 9.74 -13.04
C VAL A 174 10.06 9.10 -11.73
N TYR A 175 9.21 8.25 -11.16
CA TYR A 175 9.45 7.61 -9.86
C TYR A 175 10.69 6.70 -9.89
N LEU A 176 10.77 5.79 -10.86
CA LEU A 176 11.90 4.87 -10.98
C LEU A 176 13.21 5.59 -11.30
N THR A 177 13.19 6.67 -12.09
CA THR A 177 14.38 7.51 -12.32
C THR A 177 14.86 8.15 -11.01
N GLY A 178 13.93 8.59 -10.16
CA GLY A 178 14.27 9.14 -8.83
C GLY A 178 14.90 8.10 -7.91
N ILE A 179 14.32 6.90 -7.84
CA ILE A 179 14.85 5.77 -7.05
C ILE A 179 16.24 5.34 -7.58
N GLU A 180 16.39 5.18 -8.90
CA GLU A 180 17.64 4.79 -9.54
C GLU A 180 18.78 5.77 -9.20
N ARG A 181 18.50 7.09 -9.21
CA ARG A 181 19.45 8.12 -8.82
C ARG A 181 19.76 8.12 -7.32
N ALA A 182 18.76 7.89 -6.49
CA ALA A 182 18.94 7.86 -5.04
C ALA A 182 19.86 6.73 -4.58
N LEU A 183 19.88 5.62 -5.30
CA LEU A 183 20.73 4.44 -5.04
C LEU A 183 22.13 4.56 -5.67
N ALA A 184 22.46 5.67 -6.35
CA ALA A 184 23.77 5.90 -6.95
C ALA A 184 24.77 6.50 -5.92
N PRO A 185 26.08 6.25 -6.08
CA PRO A 185 26.73 5.27 -6.96
C PRO A 185 26.74 3.84 -6.39
N SER A 186 26.54 3.64 -5.06
CA SER A 186 26.64 2.33 -4.42
C SER A 186 25.85 2.24 -3.12
N ARG A 187 24.80 3.03 -2.98
CA ARG A 187 23.96 2.99 -1.76
C ARG A 187 23.15 1.70 -1.70
N ALA A 188 23.19 1.10 -0.53
CA ALA A 188 22.42 -0.09 -0.26
C ALA A 188 20.97 0.20 0.09
N VAL A 189 20.62 1.41 0.50
CA VAL A 189 19.30 1.84 0.96
C VAL A 189 19.01 3.26 0.48
N LEU A 190 17.75 3.67 0.47
CA LEU A 190 17.34 4.98 -0.02
C LEU A 190 17.78 6.14 0.88
N VAL A 191 17.82 5.92 2.20
CA VAL A 191 18.21 6.95 3.18
C VAL A 191 19.06 6.32 4.26
N GLY A 192 20.14 7.00 4.65
CA GLY A 192 21.07 6.53 5.70
C GLY A 192 21.81 5.26 5.31
N ASP A 193 22.10 4.42 6.32
CA ASP A 193 22.90 3.20 6.18
C ASP A 193 22.10 1.92 6.51
N ALA A 194 20.85 2.05 6.91
CA ALA A 194 19.96 0.94 7.27
C ALA A 194 18.60 1.07 6.57
N LEU A 195 17.86 -0.05 6.52
CA LEU A 195 16.49 -0.06 5.98
C LEU A 195 15.60 0.96 6.70
N SER A 196 14.81 1.66 5.92
CA SER A 196 13.85 2.66 6.38
C SER A 196 12.46 2.41 5.79
N ILE A 197 11.46 3.15 6.27
CA ILE A 197 10.12 3.09 5.67
C ILE A 197 10.10 3.64 4.24
N ALA A 198 11.12 4.34 3.76
CA ALA A 198 11.25 4.72 2.35
C ALA A 198 11.47 3.48 1.46
N ASP A 199 12.35 2.55 1.90
CA ASP A 199 12.61 1.28 1.19
C ASP A 199 11.38 0.38 1.21
N ILE A 200 10.69 0.31 2.34
CA ILE A 200 9.44 -0.44 2.47
C ILE A 200 8.37 0.11 1.52
N CYS A 201 8.22 1.43 1.49
CA CYS A 201 7.26 2.10 0.63
C CYS A 201 7.55 1.83 -0.85
N PHE A 202 8.82 1.94 -1.27
CA PHE A 202 9.26 1.61 -2.63
C PHE A 202 8.87 0.18 -3.01
N ALA A 203 9.20 -0.81 -2.17
CA ALA A 203 8.89 -2.21 -2.45
C ALA A 203 7.38 -2.45 -2.62
N CYS A 204 6.57 -1.89 -1.71
CA CYS A 204 5.12 -2.06 -1.74
C CYS A 204 4.46 -1.38 -2.95
N GLU A 205 4.86 -0.16 -3.28
CA GLU A 205 4.31 0.55 -4.45
C GLU A 205 4.72 -0.12 -5.77
N LEU A 206 5.97 -0.59 -5.87
CA LEU A 206 6.40 -1.31 -7.06
C LEU A 206 5.64 -2.63 -7.22
N THR A 207 5.41 -3.37 -6.13
CA THR A 207 4.66 -4.64 -6.14
C THR A 207 3.24 -4.47 -6.69
N MET A 208 2.59 -3.31 -6.47
CA MET A 208 1.26 -3.06 -7.02
C MET A 208 1.23 -3.10 -8.56
N LEU A 209 2.31 -2.70 -9.22
CA LEU A 209 2.41 -2.73 -10.69
C LEU A 209 2.51 -4.14 -11.26
N TRP A 210 2.88 -5.15 -10.45
CA TRP A 210 2.87 -6.55 -10.92
C TRP A 210 1.48 -7.03 -11.35
N LEU A 211 0.40 -6.35 -10.94
CA LEU A 211 -0.95 -6.61 -11.44
C LEU A 211 -1.02 -6.56 -12.98
N GLU A 212 -0.18 -5.75 -13.63
CA GLU A 212 -0.11 -5.68 -15.10
C GLU A 212 0.22 -7.03 -15.74
N ARG A 213 1.07 -7.81 -15.10
CA ARG A 213 1.46 -9.15 -15.60
C ARG A 213 0.26 -10.09 -15.62
N ALA A 214 -0.51 -10.10 -14.54
CA ALA A 214 -1.72 -10.89 -14.43
C ALA A 214 -2.88 -10.39 -15.33
N ARG A 215 -2.75 -9.22 -15.93
CA ARG A 215 -3.76 -8.56 -16.78
C ARG A 215 -3.21 -8.18 -18.16
N GLY A 216 -2.09 -8.80 -18.58
CA GLY A 216 -1.42 -8.50 -19.83
C GLY A 216 -2.31 -8.64 -21.08
N GLU A 217 -3.24 -9.57 -21.08
CA GLU A 217 -4.24 -9.75 -22.15
C GLU A 217 -5.06 -8.47 -22.43
N HIS A 218 -5.41 -7.72 -21.39
CA HIS A 218 -6.20 -6.47 -21.53
C HIS A 218 -5.36 -5.33 -22.10
N LEU A 219 -4.04 -5.34 -21.88
CA LEU A 219 -3.10 -4.41 -22.50
C LEU A 219 -2.90 -4.75 -23.97
N VAL A 220 -2.65 -6.02 -24.27
CA VAL A 220 -2.48 -6.50 -25.65
C VAL A 220 -3.72 -6.21 -26.51
N ALA A 221 -4.91 -6.43 -25.97
CA ALA A 221 -6.17 -6.15 -26.67
C ALA A 221 -6.33 -4.66 -27.06
N ARG A 222 -5.57 -3.77 -26.42
CA ARG A 222 -5.57 -2.32 -26.68
C ARG A 222 -4.27 -1.82 -27.32
N ALA A 223 -3.38 -2.72 -27.73
CA ALA A 223 -2.05 -2.41 -28.25
C ALA A 223 -1.22 -1.53 -27.29
N LEU A 224 -1.34 -1.77 -25.98
CA LEU A 224 -0.62 -1.05 -24.94
C LEU A 224 0.50 -1.92 -24.35
N GLU A 225 1.66 -1.31 -24.08
CA GLU A 225 2.73 -1.95 -23.32
C GLU A 225 2.52 -1.73 -21.82
N PRO A 226 3.07 -2.59 -20.94
CA PRO A 226 3.02 -2.37 -19.48
C PRO A 226 3.61 -1.00 -19.08
N ALA A 227 3.01 -0.33 -18.10
CA ALA A 227 3.55 0.91 -17.55
C ALA A 227 4.88 0.66 -16.82
N LEU A 228 5.04 -0.49 -16.16
CA LEU A 228 6.34 -0.99 -15.71
C LEU A 228 7.06 -1.63 -16.91
N PRO A 229 8.14 -1.02 -17.43
CA PRO A 229 8.80 -1.50 -18.65
C PRO A 229 9.23 -2.96 -18.54
N ARG A 230 9.14 -3.73 -19.63
CA ARG A 230 9.61 -5.13 -19.67
C ARG A 230 11.12 -5.22 -19.44
N ASP A 231 11.86 -4.21 -19.90
CA ASP A 231 13.29 -4.01 -19.71
C ASP A 231 13.61 -3.23 -18.41
N PHE A 232 12.75 -3.35 -17.38
CA PHE A 232 12.91 -2.66 -16.10
C PHE A 232 14.29 -2.90 -15.47
N ARG A 233 14.83 -4.13 -15.56
CA ARG A 233 16.13 -4.50 -14.98
C ARG A 233 17.30 -3.81 -15.70
N GLU A 234 17.20 -3.64 -17.01
CA GLU A 234 18.22 -2.98 -17.83
C GLU A 234 18.13 -1.46 -17.69
N ARG A 235 16.93 -0.93 -17.65
CA ARG A 235 16.66 0.52 -17.61
C ARG A 235 16.90 1.13 -16.25
N TYR A 236 16.60 0.38 -15.17
CA TYR A 236 16.72 0.81 -13.78
C TYR A 236 17.44 -0.25 -12.93
N PRO A 237 18.73 -0.55 -13.22
CA PRO A 237 19.43 -1.70 -12.64
C PRO A 237 19.59 -1.62 -11.12
N ARG A 238 19.77 -0.43 -10.54
CA ARG A 238 19.91 -0.29 -9.08
C ARG A 238 18.56 -0.43 -8.37
N ALA A 239 17.51 0.18 -8.92
CA ALA A 239 16.15 0.03 -8.40
C ALA A 239 15.71 -1.44 -8.48
N ALA A 240 16.00 -2.14 -9.57
CA ALA A 240 15.70 -3.55 -9.74
C ALA A 240 16.46 -4.43 -8.73
N THR A 241 17.77 -4.23 -8.60
CA THR A 241 18.61 -4.96 -7.63
C THR A 241 18.15 -4.70 -6.20
N HIS A 242 17.79 -3.45 -5.88
CA HIS A 242 17.28 -3.10 -4.56
C HIS A 242 15.94 -3.79 -4.28
N PHE A 243 15.01 -3.76 -5.22
CA PHE A 243 13.72 -4.45 -5.10
C PHE A 243 13.89 -5.96 -4.86
N GLU A 244 14.73 -6.63 -5.63
CA GLU A 244 14.99 -8.07 -5.47
C GLU A 244 15.62 -8.40 -4.11
N ARG A 245 16.51 -7.55 -3.62
CA ARG A 245 17.08 -7.71 -2.28
C ARG A 245 16.04 -7.53 -1.18
N LEU A 246 15.15 -6.52 -1.31
CA LEU A 246 14.04 -6.33 -0.38
C LEU A 246 13.09 -7.52 -0.43
N ARG A 247 12.72 -7.97 -1.62
CA ARG A 247 11.87 -9.15 -1.84
C ARG A 247 12.43 -10.39 -1.14
N ALA A 248 13.74 -10.62 -1.20
CA ALA A 248 14.40 -11.76 -0.55
C ALA A 248 14.51 -11.62 0.98
N HIS A 249 14.29 -10.44 1.55
CA HIS A 249 14.35 -10.23 2.99
C HIS A 249 13.13 -10.81 3.68
N SER A 250 13.30 -11.63 4.72
CA SER A 250 12.22 -12.39 5.38
C SER A 250 11.02 -11.53 5.83
N ALA A 251 11.26 -10.31 6.32
CA ALA A 251 10.20 -9.41 6.74
C ALA A 251 9.31 -8.94 5.58
N PHE A 252 9.85 -8.87 4.36
CA PHE A 252 9.14 -8.49 3.14
C PHE A 252 8.52 -9.71 2.44
N ALA A 253 9.28 -10.78 2.33
CA ALA A 253 8.87 -12.01 1.66
C ALA A 253 7.53 -12.54 2.19
N ALA A 254 7.28 -12.40 3.50
CA ALA A 254 6.04 -12.87 4.13
C ALA A 254 4.76 -12.27 3.50
N ASP A 255 4.81 -11.03 2.99
CA ASP A 255 3.68 -10.39 2.33
C ASP A 255 3.81 -10.43 0.79
N LEU A 256 5.01 -10.18 0.26
CA LEU A 256 5.23 -10.02 -1.18
C LEU A 256 5.15 -11.35 -1.94
N GLU A 257 5.80 -12.41 -1.43
CA GLU A 257 5.92 -13.67 -2.17
C GLU A 257 4.58 -14.35 -2.45
N PRO A 258 3.65 -14.49 -1.48
CA PRO A 258 2.35 -15.10 -1.77
C PRO A 258 1.58 -14.34 -2.85
N TYR A 259 1.65 -13.01 -2.83
CA TYR A 259 0.95 -12.16 -3.79
C TYR A 259 1.58 -12.23 -5.19
N LEU A 260 2.91 -12.13 -5.28
CA LEU A 260 3.62 -12.18 -6.55
C LEU A 260 3.44 -13.55 -7.22
N THR A 261 3.56 -14.64 -6.45
CA THR A 261 3.30 -16.00 -6.92
C THR A 261 1.86 -16.15 -7.42
N HIS A 262 0.88 -15.62 -6.69
CA HIS A 262 -0.52 -15.63 -7.14
C HIS A 262 -0.70 -14.89 -8.47
N LEU A 263 -0.11 -13.71 -8.65
CA LEU A 263 -0.18 -12.97 -9.90
C LEU A 263 0.52 -13.70 -11.06
N GLU A 264 1.64 -14.38 -10.80
CA GLU A 264 2.36 -15.18 -11.79
C GLU A 264 1.52 -16.37 -12.27
N THR A 265 0.80 -17.05 -11.35
CA THR A 265 -0.10 -18.15 -11.74
C THR A 265 -1.31 -17.70 -12.55
N MET A 266 -1.75 -16.44 -12.37
CA MET A 266 -2.83 -15.86 -13.19
C MET A 266 -2.36 -15.48 -14.61
N SER A 267 -1.06 -15.36 -14.83
CA SER A 267 -0.46 -14.92 -16.10
C SER A 267 -0.12 -16.11 -17.02
N ALA A 268 -0.11 -17.32 -16.48
CA ALA A 268 0.17 -18.59 -17.19
C ALA A 268 -1.11 -19.16 -17.80
#